data_ef80e7db6a2e5ef00055b8edf31dddf7
#
_entry.id   ef80e7db6a2e5ef00055b8edf31dddf7
#
_cell.length_a   1.000
_cell.length_b   1.000
_cell.length_c   1.000
_cell.angle_alpha   90.00
_cell.angle_beta   90.00
_cell.angle_gamma   90.00
#
_symmetry.space_group_name_H-M   'P 1'
#
loop_
_entity.id
_entity.type
_entity.pdbx_description
1 polymer ?
#
loop_
_entity_poly.entity_id
_entity_poly.type
_entity_poly.pdbx_seq_one_letter_code
_entity_poly.pdbx_strand_id
1 'polypeptide(L)'
;MRCLIIHNLASGPKSDEIFTFAQFLSQTGDEVVMRFLGDGMEPEDATADVDQFDRVVVSGGDGSVSNVLNHMRNTGVPILVFPSGTANLFFNNIGNAPEAAALAAACHAGKTAKVDMGEISWTDEEGTERSHAFIIIAGTGFDAAIMEKAESTKGDMGEIAYMLSALATPSPQVAHFTIECDGEVHELDGIGCMVGNTAVIQNEINLFPDCRMNDGMIDIVVIEPAKTVELLPTLIAGVLDKTGKAIGRPQFTMFQAREAHVTCSPSMGMQFDGELIHSNAGSFSACVIPQCLDLIIDGFSNLTE
;
A
#
# COMPACT_ATOMS: atom_id res chain seq x y z
N MET A 1 4.83 11.73 -27.56
CA MET A 1 4.32 11.77 -26.16
C MET A 1 5.35 12.45 -25.28
N ARG A 2 4.92 13.24 -24.31
CA ARG A 2 5.77 13.87 -23.31
C ARG A 2 5.60 13.12 -21.97
N CYS A 3 6.64 12.43 -21.53
CA CYS A 3 6.61 11.54 -20.36
C CYS A 3 7.51 12.09 -19.24
N LEU A 4 6.96 12.22 -18.04
CA LEU A 4 7.72 12.53 -16.84
C LEU A 4 8.03 11.24 -16.09
N ILE A 5 9.30 11.01 -15.76
CA ILE A 5 9.75 9.93 -14.88
C ILE A 5 10.19 10.55 -13.56
N ILE A 6 9.52 10.20 -12.47
CA ILE A 6 9.90 10.56 -11.10
C ILE A 6 10.55 9.32 -10.48
N HIS A 7 11.84 9.39 -10.20
CA HIS A 7 12.64 8.25 -9.77
C HIS A 7 13.35 8.52 -8.45
N ASN A 8 13.24 7.57 -7.52
CA ASN A 8 13.99 7.60 -6.27
C ASN A 8 15.32 6.83 -6.43
N LEU A 9 16.45 7.55 -6.43
CA LEU A 9 17.80 6.97 -6.54
C LEU A 9 18.17 6.03 -5.38
N ALA A 10 17.54 6.20 -4.21
CA ALA A 10 17.74 5.32 -3.05
C ALA A 10 16.92 4.01 -3.14
N SER A 11 16.16 3.79 -4.23
CA SER A 11 15.41 2.56 -4.46
C SER A 11 16.33 1.36 -4.63
N GLY A 12 15.78 0.17 -4.41
CA GLY A 12 16.51 -1.11 -4.36
C GLY A 12 17.34 -1.48 -5.61
N PRO A 13 17.79 -2.74 -5.68
CA PRO A 13 18.85 -3.17 -6.64
C PRO A 13 18.44 -3.14 -8.12
N LYS A 14 17.16 -2.93 -8.44
CA LYS A 14 16.64 -2.83 -9.81
C LYS A 14 16.45 -1.40 -10.31
N SER A 15 16.95 -0.41 -9.59
CA SER A 15 16.74 0.99 -9.94
C SER A 15 17.30 1.37 -11.32
N ASP A 16 18.34 0.70 -11.79
CA ASP A 16 18.97 0.96 -13.09
C ASP A 16 18.07 0.57 -14.29
N GLU A 17 17.12 -0.33 -14.12
CA GLU A 17 16.20 -0.76 -15.20
C GLU A 17 15.32 0.39 -15.70
N ILE A 18 15.09 1.43 -14.90
CA ILE A 18 14.37 2.64 -15.31
C ILE A 18 15.05 3.37 -16.48
N PHE A 19 16.38 3.33 -16.56
CA PHE A 19 17.11 3.94 -17.68
C PHE A 19 16.91 3.16 -18.98
N THR A 20 16.79 1.83 -18.90
CA THR A 20 16.43 0.98 -20.04
C THR A 20 15.00 1.29 -20.51
N PHE A 21 14.07 1.44 -19.59
CA PHE A 21 12.69 1.88 -19.89
C PHE A 21 12.69 3.25 -20.59
N ALA A 22 13.42 4.24 -20.06
CA ALA A 22 13.54 5.57 -20.65
C ALA A 22 14.13 5.51 -22.09
N GLN A 23 15.09 4.59 -22.34
CA GLN A 23 15.63 4.35 -23.69
C GLN A 23 14.57 3.83 -24.65
N PHE A 24 13.70 2.90 -24.24
CA PHE A 24 12.61 2.40 -25.08
C PHE A 24 11.65 3.52 -25.49
N LEU A 25 11.27 4.41 -24.57
CA LEU A 25 10.43 5.58 -24.88
C LEU A 25 11.13 6.53 -25.85
N SER A 26 12.41 6.85 -25.61
CA SER A 26 13.18 7.76 -26.47
C SER A 26 13.38 7.23 -27.88
N GLN A 27 13.53 5.92 -28.06
CA GLN A 27 13.66 5.28 -29.37
C GLN A 27 12.41 5.41 -30.24
N THR A 28 11.24 5.59 -29.65
CA THR A 28 9.98 5.85 -30.35
C THR A 28 9.72 7.33 -30.61
N GLY A 29 10.66 8.21 -30.21
CA GLY A 29 10.59 9.64 -30.44
C GLY A 29 9.85 10.43 -29.35
N ASP A 30 9.66 9.83 -28.18
CA ASP A 30 9.06 10.51 -27.07
C ASP A 30 10.04 11.47 -26.38
N GLU A 31 9.50 12.58 -25.86
CA GLU A 31 10.22 13.46 -24.94
C GLU A 31 10.16 12.87 -23.53
N VAL A 32 11.32 12.54 -22.97
CA VAL A 32 11.43 11.98 -21.63
C VAL A 32 12.10 12.98 -20.70
N VAL A 33 11.40 13.40 -19.66
CA VAL A 33 11.92 14.25 -18.58
C VAL A 33 12.09 13.38 -17.34
N MET A 34 13.26 13.43 -16.70
CA MET A 34 13.52 12.69 -15.46
C MET A 34 13.69 13.66 -14.31
N ARG A 35 13.04 13.37 -13.18
CA ARG A 35 13.22 14.02 -11.89
C ARG A 35 13.65 12.99 -10.86
N PHE A 36 14.60 13.36 -10.02
CA PHE A 36 15.14 12.47 -8.99
C PHE A 36 14.71 12.95 -7.61
N LEU A 37 14.02 12.07 -6.88
CA LEU A 37 13.65 12.34 -5.48
C LEU A 37 14.89 12.25 -4.58
N GLY A 38 14.92 13.08 -3.54
CA GLY A 38 16.05 13.25 -2.62
C GLY A 38 16.85 14.52 -2.92
N ASP A 39 17.79 14.86 -2.05
CA ASP A 39 18.68 16.03 -2.18
C ASP A 39 17.96 17.37 -2.51
N GLY A 40 16.78 17.58 -1.90
CA GLY A 40 15.99 18.81 -2.05
C GLY A 40 14.89 18.77 -3.11
N MET A 41 14.61 17.63 -3.71
CA MET A 41 13.44 17.40 -4.54
C MET A 41 12.42 16.52 -3.78
N GLU A 42 11.38 17.15 -3.27
CA GLU A 42 10.29 16.46 -2.59
C GLU A 42 9.20 16.02 -3.60
N PRO A 43 8.33 15.05 -3.25
CA PRO A 43 7.25 14.61 -4.12
C PRO A 43 6.33 15.72 -4.59
N GLU A 44 6.03 16.72 -3.75
CA GLU A 44 5.22 17.89 -4.10
C GLU A 44 5.86 18.70 -5.24
N ASP A 45 7.16 19.00 -5.13
CA ASP A 45 7.90 19.74 -6.16
C ASP A 45 8.03 18.91 -7.45
N ALA A 46 8.25 17.61 -7.31
CA ALA A 46 8.39 16.70 -8.44
C ALA A 46 7.09 16.55 -9.25
N THR A 47 5.94 16.84 -8.65
CA THR A 47 4.60 16.70 -9.26
C THR A 47 3.94 18.04 -9.60
N ALA A 48 4.56 19.18 -9.30
CA ALA A 48 3.94 20.50 -9.37
C ALA A 48 3.36 20.90 -10.75
N ASP A 49 3.88 20.35 -11.83
CA ASP A 49 3.50 20.68 -13.23
C ASP A 49 3.17 19.42 -14.06
N VAL A 50 2.63 18.39 -13.42
CA VAL A 50 2.31 17.11 -14.08
C VAL A 50 1.27 17.25 -15.19
N ASP A 51 0.44 18.28 -15.15
CA ASP A 51 -0.53 18.63 -16.18
C ASP A 51 0.09 19.00 -17.53
N GLN A 52 1.41 19.24 -17.57
CA GLN A 52 2.17 19.49 -18.78
C GLN A 52 2.65 18.21 -19.46
N PHE A 53 2.39 17.03 -18.89
CA PHE A 53 2.85 15.74 -19.37
C PHE A 53 1.68 14.85 -19.78
N ASP A 54 1.88 14.04 -20.82
CA ASP A 54 0.90 13.06 -21.27
C ASP A 54 0.84 11.85 -20.32
N ARG A 55 1.96 11.54 -19.66
CA ARG A 55 2.14 10.38 -18.78
C ARG A 55 3.12 10.72 -17.65
N VAL A 56 2.88 10.16 -16.48
CA VAL A 56 3.82 10.17 -15.35
C VAL A 56 4.22 8.74 -15.02
N VAL A 57 5.51 8.49 -14.86
CA VAL A 57 6.06 7.21 -14.42
C VAL A 57 6.66 7.42 -13.03
N VAL A 58 6.18 6.67 -12.07
CA VAL A 58 6.69 6.71 -10.69
C VAL A 58 7.54 5.47 -10.45
N SER A 59 8.82 5.69 -10.22
CA SER A 59 9.84 4.64 -10.07
C SER A 59 10.46 4.70 -8.68
N GLY A 60 10.15 3.69 -7.87
CA GLY A 60 10.59 3.63 -6.48
C GLY A 60 10.13 2.35 -5.79
N GLY A 61 10.39 2.25 -4.49
CA GLY A 61 9.74 1.31 -3.59
C GLY A 61 8.36 1.84 -3.16
N ASP A 62 7.60 0.99 -2.44
CA ASP A 62 6.21 1.29 -2.08
C ASP A 62 6.04 2.64 -1.37
N GLY A 63 6.90 3.00 -0.41
CA GLY A 63 6.85 4.30 0.27
C GLY A 63 7.06 5.49 -0.69
N SER A 64 8.03 5.42 -1.62
CA SER A 64 8.22 6.48 -2.64
C SER A 64 7.02 6.59 -3.56
N VAL A 65 6.46 5.43 -3.96
CA VAL A 65 5.27 5.37 -4.81
C VAL A 65 4.08 5.97 -4.09
N SER A 66 3.81 5.58 -2.83
CA SER A 66 2.73 6.11 -2.00
C SER A 66 2.81 7.63 -1.89
N ASN A 67 3.99 8.16 -1.53
CA ASN A 67 4.20 9.60 -1.36
C ASN A 67 3.96 10.39 -2.66
N VAL A 68 4.45 9.91 -3.82
CA VAL A 68 4.20 10.59 -5.11
C VAL A 68 2.72 10.49 -5.49
N LEU A 69 2.09 9.32 -5.36
CA LEU A 69 0.69 9.11 -5.72
C LEU A 69 -0.26 9.98 -4.88
N ASN A 70 0.11 10.28 -3.63
CA ASN A 70 -0.64 11.20 -2.80
C ASN A 70 -0.78 12.61 -3.44
N HIS A 71 0.25 13.08 -4.14
CA HIS A 71 0.22 14.35 -4.88
C HIS A 71 -0.39 14.23 -6.29
N MET A 72 -0.60 13.01 -6.77
CA MET A 72 -1.20 12.75 -8.10
C MET A 72 -2.72 12.56 -8.07
N ARG A 73 -3.33 12.57 -6.88
CA ARG A 73 -4.78 12.38 -6.73
C ARG A 73 -5.58 13.39 -7.56
N ASN A 74 -6.56 12.88 -8.31
CA ASN A 74 -7.49 13.68 -9.12
C ASN A 74 -6.85 14.59 -10.18
N THR A 75 -5.59 14.36 -10.56
CA THR A 75 -4.93 15.12 -11.64
C THR A 75 -5.46 14.71 -13.02
N GLY A 76 -6.00 13.51 -13.16
CA GLY A 76 -6.42 12.93 -14.43
C GLY A 76 -5.26 12.57 -15.38
N VAL A 77 -4.01 12.75 -14.94
CA VAL A 77 -2.82 12.36 -15.72
C VAL A 77 -2.56 10.87 -15.50
N PRO A 78 -2.48 10.07 -16.59
CA PRO A 78 -2.20 8.63 -16.49
C PRO A 78 -0.83 8.33 -15.86
N ILE A 79 -0.81 7.38 -14.92
CA ILE A 79 0.35 7.05 -14.10
C ILE A 79 0.77 5.61 -14.34
N LEU A 80 2.05 5.38 -14.65
CA LEU A 80 2.67 4.06 -14.64
C LEU A 80 3.51 3.89 -13.39
N VAL A 81 3.30 2.82 -12.64
CA VAL A 81 4.19 2.43 -11.55
C VAL A 81 5.31 1.56 -12.10
N PHE A 82 6.57 1.92 -11.81
CA PHE A 82 7.75 1.15 -12.22
C PHE A 82 8.41 0.52 -10.98
N PRO A 83 8.57 -0.83 -10.92
CA PRO A 83 8.96 -1.54 -9.71
C PRO A 83 10.48 -1.50 -9.49
N SER A 84 10.97 -0.44 -8.85
CA SER A 84 12.40 -0.27 -8.53
C SER A 84 12.77 -0.61 -7.09
N GLY A 85 11.79 -0.88 -6.23
CA GLY A 85 11.99 -1.22 -4.82
C GLY A 85 12.29 -2.71 -4.60
N THR A 86 12.36 -3.10 -3.33
CA THR A 86 12.59 -4.50 -2.93
C THR A 86 11.30 -5.32 -2.96
N ALA A 87 10.21 -4.85 -2.36
CA ALA A 87 8.95 -5.58 -2.24
C ALA A 87 7.99 -5.28 -3.41
N ASN A 88 7.84 -4.01 -3.79
CA ASN A 88 6.96 -3.53 -4.87
C ASN A 88 5.52 -4.09 -4.74
N LEU A 89 4.97 -4.05 -3.52
CA LEU A 89 3.69 -4.66 -3.18
C LEU A 89 2.54 -4.05 -3.99
N PHE A 90 2.54 -2.72 -4.12
CA PHE A 90 1.51 -2.04 -4.89
C PHE A 90 1.56 -2.44 -6.38
N PHE A 91 2.76 -2.48 -6.96
CA PHE A 91 2.96 -2.93 -8.34
C PHE A 91 2.47 -4.39 -8.54
N ASN A 92 2.78 -5.27 -7.60
CA ASN A 92 2.34 -6.68 -7.65
C ASN A 92 0.81 -6.80 -7.57
N ASN A 93 0.12 -5.92 -6.82
CA ASN A 93 -1.34 -5.87 -6.79
C ASN A 93 -1.94 -5.35 -8.10
N ILE A 94 -1.30 -4.39 -8.77
CA ILE A 94 -1.68 -3.94 -10.13
C ILE A 94 -1.57 -5.12 -11.11
N GLY A 95 -0.49 -5.91 -11.05
CA GLY A 95 -0.29 -7.11 -11.84
C GLY A 95 0.21 -6.89 -13.27
N ASN A 96 0.76 -5.71 -13.58
CA ASN A 96 1.44 -5.46 -14.86
C ASN A 96 2.68 -6.35 -15.02
N ALA A 97 3.06 -6.67 -16.26
CA ALA A 97 4.33 -7.33 -16.56
C ALA A 97 5.51 -6.43 -16.15
N PRO A 98 6.52 -6.95 -15.41
CA PRO A 98 7.57 -6.12 -14.82
C PRO A 98 8.70 -5.71 -15.76
N GLU A 99 8.78 -6.29 -16.95
CA GLU A 99 9.86 -6.04 -17.89
C GLU A 99 9.80 -4.61 -18.45
N ALA A 100 10.93 -3.91 -18.48
CA ALA A 100 11.02 -2.52 -18.97
C ALA A 100 10.41 -2.32 -20.37
N ALA A 101 10.56 -3.29 -21.27
CA ALA A 101 9.97 -3.23 -22.62
C ALA A 101 8.43 -3.36 -22.59
N ALA A 102 7.90 -4.23 -21.73
CA ALA A 102 6.46 -4.42 -21.58
C ALA A 102 5.82 -3.16 -20.97
N LEU A 103 6.45 -2.59 -19.93
CA LEU A 103 6.00 -1.35 -19.30
C LEU A 103 6.06 -0.16 -20.28
N ALA A 104 7.08 -0.08 -21.13
CA ALA A 104 7.15 0.95 -22.17
C ALA A 104 6.01 0.80 -23.18
N ALA A 105 5.70 -0.43 -23.60
CA ALA A 105 4.57 -0.72 -24.47
C ALA A 105 3.22 -0.35 -23.81
N ALA A 106 3.03 -0.66 -22.53
CA ALA A 106 1.85 -0.27 -21.77
C ALA A 106 1.73 1.26 -21.65
N CYS A 107 2.85 1.95 -21.39
CA CYS A 107 2.90 3.41 -21.36
C CYS A 107 2.46 4.04 -22.69
N HIS A 108 2.90 3.49 -23.81
CA HIS A 108 2.47 3.94 -25.14
C HIS A 108 0.99 3.62 -25.42
N ALA A 109 0.53 2.43 -25.08
CA ALA A 109 -0.87 2.04 -25.26
C ALA A 109 -1.81 2.96 -24.48
N GLY A 110 -1.38 3.39 -23.28
CA GLY A 110 -2.11 4.36 -22.48
C GLY A 110 -3.47 3.89 -21.98
N LYS A 111 -3.68 2.57 -21.92
CA LYS A 111 -4.87 1.98 -21.33
C LYS A 111 -4.82 2.18 -19.81
N THR A 112 -5.89 2.69 -19.22
CA THR A 112 -5.93 3.00 -17.79
C THR A 112 -7.06 2.31 -17.07
N ALA A 113 -6.87 2.08 -15.77
CA ALA A 113 -7.92 1.75 -14.82
C ALA A 113 -8.00 2.85 -13.75
N LYS A 114 -9.22 3.18 -13.34
CA LYS A 114 -9.46 4.04 -12.17
C LYS A 114 -9.18 3.24 -10.91
N VAL A 115 -8.44 3.84 -9.98
CA VAL A 115 -8.04 3.19 -8.73
C VAL A 115 -8.33 4.10 -7.54
N ASP A 116 -8.75 3.47 -6.47
CA ASP A 116 -9.02 4.10 -5.18
C ASP A 116 -7.72 4.21 -4.36
N MET A 117 -7.71 5.10 -3.39
CA MET A 117 -6.74 5.11 -2.28
C MET A 117 -7.51 5.07 -0.97
N GLY A 118 -6.87 4.60 0.08
CA GLY A 118 -7.36 4.83 1.43
C GLY A 118 -6.80 6.15 1.99
N GLU A 119 -7.50 6.76 2.93
CA GLU A 119 -6.97 7.83 3.76
C GLU A 119 -7.14 7.46 5.24
N ILE A 120 -6.08 7.60 6.03
CA ILE A 120 -6.11 7.46 7.49
C ILE A 120 -5.96 8.85 8.11
N SER A 121 -6.73 9.13 9.15
CA SER A 121 -6.62 10.35 9.95
C SER A 121 -6.56 10.03 11.44
N TRP A 122 -5.74 10.77 12.15
CA TRP A 122 -5.47 10.58 13.58
C TRP A 122 -5.14 11.91 14.27
N THR A 123 -5.17 11.92 15.59
CA THR A 123 -4.66 13.03 16.39
C THR A 123 -3.24 12.70 16.85
N ASP A 124 -2.28 13.58 16.55
CA ASP A 124 -0.88 13.41 16.97
C ASP A 124 -0.68 13.68 18.47
N GLU A 125 0.55 13.50 18.96
CA GLU A 125 0.90 13.72 20.38
C GLU A 125 0.71 15.17 20.86
N GLU A 126 0.69 16.12 19.92
CA GLU A 126 0.49 17.55 20.18
C GLU A 126 -0.99 17.94 20.16
N GLY A 127 -1.90 17.00 19.85
CA GLY A 127 -3.33 17.21 19.75
C GLY A 127 -3.76 17.79 18.38
N THR A 128 -2.90 17.74 17.38
CA THR A 128 -3.21 18.20 16.02
C THR A 128 -3.76 17.07 15.17
N GLU A 129 -4.82 17.33 14.42
CA GLU A 129 -5.33 16.38 13.45
C GLU A 129 -4.37 16.27 12.28
N ARG A 130 -4.05 15.03 11.90
CA ARG A 130 -3.21 14.64 10.77
C ARG A 130 -3.97 13.69 9.89
N SER A 131 -3.68 13.71 8.60
CA SER A 131 -4.16 12.70 7.67
C SER A 131 -3.10 12.35 6.63
N HIS A 132 -3.16 11.13 6.13
CA HIS A 132 -2.33 10.68 5.04
C HIS A 132 -3.06 9.64 4.20
N ALA A 133 -2.90 9.71 2.88
CA ALA A 133 -3.43 8.66 2.02
C ALA A 133 -2.47 7.46 1.97
N PHE A 134 -3.02 6.26 1.91
CA PHE A 134 -2.27 5.02 1.78
C PHE A 134 -2.73 4.24 0.55
N ILE A 135 -1.82 3.48 -0.04
CA ILE A 135 -2.07 2.68 -1.25
C ILE A 135 -2.19 1.19 -0.95
N ILE A 136 -1.62 0.72 0.15
CA ILE A 136 -1.58 -0.70 0.52
C ILE A 136 -2.44 -0.93 1.76
N ILE A 137 -1.96 -0.48 2.92
CA ILE A 137 -2.57 -0.80 4.21
C ILE A 137 -2.24 0.27 5.26
N ALA A 138 -3.21 0.53 6.14
CA ALA A 138 -3.00 1.26 7.38
C ALA A 138 -3.60 0.48 8.55
N GLY A 139 -3.23 0.79 9.79
CA GLY A 139 -3.83 0.13 10.91
C GLY A 139 -3.12 0.33 12.24
N THR A 140 -3.55 -0.46 13.23
CA THR A 140 -3.04 -0.42 14.59
C THR A 140 -2.84 -1.82 15.16
N GLY A 141 -1.84 -1.98 16.02
CA GLY A 141 -1.60 -3.20 16.79
C GLY A 141 -0.47 -4.06 16.24
N PHE A 142 -0.75 -5.33 15.95
CA PHE A 142 0.25 -6.35 15.68
C PHE A 142 1.19 -6.01 14.52
N ASP A 143 0.69 -5.46 13.44
CA ASP A 143 1.46 -5.04 12.28
C ASP A 143 2.43 -3.88 12.61
N ALA A 144 1.95 -2.84 13.31
CA ALA A 144 2.79 -1.73 13.76
C ALA A 144 3.87 -2.22 14.76
N ALA A 145 3.54 -3.15 15.66
CA ALA A 145 4.49 -3.75 16.59
C ALA A 145 5.58 -4.59 15.88
N ILE A 146 5.24 -5.19 14.74
CA ILE A 146 6.21 -5.87 13.88
C ILE A 146 7.18 -4.86 13.29
N MET A 147 6.68 -3.75 12.77
CA MET A 147 7.49 -2.72 12.14
C MET A 147 8.42 -2.03 13.12
N GLU A 148 7.95 -1.70 14.31
CA GLU A 148 8.78 -1.13 15.38
C GLU A 148 9.98 -2.03 15.75
N LYS A 149 9.75 -3.36 15.80
CA LYS A 149 10.84 -4.33 15.99
C LYS A 149 11.80 -4.39 14.83
N ALA A 150 11.31 -4.25 13.59
CA ALA A 150 12.15 -4.30 12.42
C ALA A 150 13.06 -3.08 12.30
N GLU A 151 12.58 -1.91 12.61
CA GLU A 151 13.43 -0.71 12.66
C GLU A 151 14.59 -0.89 13.62
N SER A 152 14.37 -1.58 14.75
CA SER A 152 15.41 -1.90 15.73
C SER A 152 16.41 -2.96 15.28
N THR A 153 16.09 -3.74 14.22
CA THR A 153 16.86 -4.93 13.80
C THR A 153 17.44 -4.78 12.38
N LYS A 154 17.52 -3.56 11.83
CA LYS A 154 18.02 -3.27 10.47
C LYS A 154 19.37 -3.96 10.21
N GLY A 155 19.32 -5.14 9.63
CA GLY A 155 20.47 -5.93 9.17
C GLY A 155 19.99 -7.21 8.47
N ASP A 156 20.25 -7.29 7.17
CA ASP A 156 20.36 -8.48 6.28
C ASP A 156 19.33 -9.64 6.37
N MET A 157 18.22 -9.50 7.05
CA MET A 157 17.21 -10.56 7.11
C MET A 157 16.11 -10.28 6.09
N GLY A 158 15.90 -11.21 5.15
CA GLY A 158 14.83 -11.13 4.15
C GLY A 158 13.44 -11.10 4.79
N GLU A 159 12.46 -10.57 4.06
CA GLU A 159 11.08 -10.32 4.50
C GLU A 159 10.40 -11.51 5.21
N ILE A 160 10.66 -12.75 4.75
CA ILE A 160 10.12 -13.97 5.38
C ILE A 160 10.70 -14.17 6.78
N ALA A 161 12.00 -13.92 6.96
CA ALA A 161 12.64 -14.02 8.28
C ALA A 161 12.16 -12.90 9.22
N TYR A 162 11.79 -11.77 8.68
CA TYR A 162 11.15 -10.67 9.39
C TYR A 162 9.75 -11.05 9.90
N MET A 163 8.87 -11.58 9.04
CA MET A 163 7.58 -12.13 9.47
C MET A 163 7.75 -13.25 10.50
N LEU A 164 8.71 -14.16 10.30
CA LEU A 164 8.98 -15.24 11.25
C LEU A 164 9.51 -14.73 12.60
N SER A 165 10.30 -13.64 12.61
CA SER A 165 10.75 -13.01 13.86
C SER A 165 9.61 -12.30 14.60
N ALA A 166 8.66 -11.74 13.87
CA ALA A 166 7.43 -11.20 14.42
C ALA A 166 6.55 -12.30 15.00
N LEU A 167 6.45 -13.45 14.31
CA LEU A 167 5.82 -14.66 14.82
C LEU A 167 6.50 -15.21 16.09
N ALA A 168 7.74 -14.84 16.38
CA ALA A 168 8.44 -15.18 17.62
C ALA A 168 8.00 -14.34 18.85
N THR A 169 7.07 -13.38 18.69
CA THR A 169 6.46 -12.69 19.83
C THR A 169 5.38 -13.58 20.44
N PRO A 170 5.62 -14.17 21.62
CA PRO A 170 4.77 -15.29 22.06
C PRO A 170 3.35 -14.87 22.51
N SER A 171 3.12 -13.60 22.79
CA SER A 171 1.82 -13.11 23.24
C SER A 171 1.66 -11.64 22.79
N PRO A 172 1.00 -11.38 21.64
CA PRO A 172 0.64 -10.03 21.26
C PRO A 172 -0.27 -9.38 22.32
N GLN A 173 -0.21 -8.07 22.43
CA GLN A 173 -1.15 -7.32 23.26
C GLN A 173 -2.55 -7.48 22.71
N VAL A 174 -3.52 -7.76 23.55
CA VAL A 174 -4.94 -7.79 23.21
C VAL A 174 -5.56 -6.46 23.61
N ALA A 175 -6.34 -5.87 22.70
CA ALA A 175 -7.16 -4.70 22.97
C ALA A 175 -8.61 -4.96 22.59
N HIS A 176 -9.50 -4.20 23.22
CA HIS A 176 -10.89 -4.10 22.82
C HIS A 176 -11.02 -3.05 21.72
N PHE A 177 -11.60 -3.45 20.59
CA PHE A 177 -11.86 -2.58 19.45
C PHE A 177 -13.33 -2.23 19.38
N THR A 178 -13.61 -0.94 19.22
CA THR A 178 -14.92 -0.43 18.80
C THR A 178 -14.73 0.14 17.40
N ILE A 179 -15.43 -0.41 16.42
CA ILE A 179 -15.32 -0.05 15.02
C ILE A 179 -16.70 0.42 14.54
N GLU A 180 -16.80 1.68 14.19
CA GLU A 180 -17.98 2.24 13.55
C GLU A 180 -17.74 2.29 12.04
N CYS A 181 -18.49 1.48 11.28
CA CYS A 181 -18.37 1.33 9.83
C CYS A 181 -19.71 1.73 9.19
N ASP A 182 -19.74 2.78 8.35
CA ASP A 182 -20.94 3.24 7.65
C ASP A 182 -22.19 3.33 8.55
N GLY A 183 -21.99 3.67 9.84
CA GLY A 183 -23.04 3.83 10.85
C GLY A 183 -23.43 2.55 11.61
N GLU A 184 -22.79 1.42 11.35
CA GLU A 184 -22.89 0.20 12.16
C GLU A 184 -21.70 0.11 13.15
N VAL A 185 -21.98 -0.33 14.38
CA VAL A 185 -20.96 -0.46 15.44
C VAL A 185 -20.65 -1.93 15.70
N HIS A 186 -19.38 -2.26 15.64
CA HIS A 186 -18.86 -3.60 15.95
C HIS A 186 -17.91 -3.51 17.14
N GLU A 187 -18.12 -4.39 18.12
CA GLU A 187 -17.25 -4.47 19.32
C GLU A 187 -16.65 -5.87 19.39
N LEU A 188 -15.32 -5.97 19.42
CA LEU A 188 -14.61 -7.24 19.48
C LEU A 188 -13.20 -7.06 20.06
N ASP A 189 -12.66 -8.13 20.63
CA ASP A 189 -11.28 -8.17 21.10
C ASP A 189 -10.37 -8.61 19.96
N GLY A 190 -9.18 -8.00 19.89
CA GLY A 190 -8.20 -8.32 18.85
C GLY A 190 -6.77 -7.98 19.25
N ILE A 191 -5.82 -8.45 18.45
CA ILE A 191 -4.40 -8.11 18.55
C ILE A 191 -3.97 -7.05 17.55
N GLY A 192 -4.85 -6.67 16.64
CA GLY A 192 -4.66 -5.60 15.65
C GLY A 192 -5.90 -5.41 14.79
N CYS A 193 -6.01 -4.21 14.25
CA CYS A 193 -7.02 -3.82 13.27
C CYS A 193 -6.32 -3.17 12.08
N MET A 194 -6.51 -3.73 10.90
CA MET A 194 -5.92 -3.27 9.65
C MET A 194 -7.01 -2.77 8.71
N VAL A 195 -6.70 -1.74 7.93
CA VAL A 195 -7.54 -1.21 6.86
C VAL A 195 -6.75 -1.32 5.56
N GLY A 196 -7.24 -2.14 4.64
CA GLY A 196 -6.59 -2.44 3.37
C GLY A 196 -7.24 -1.71 2.19
N ASN A 197 -6.39 -1.33 1.24
CA ASN A 197 -6.77 -0.89 -0.11
C ASN A 197 -6.30 -1.91 -1.17
N THR A 198 -5.48 -2.88 -0.77
CA THR A 198 -4.98 -3.95 -1.63
C THR A 198 -5.15 -5.33 -0.99
N ALA A 199 -5.36 -6.35 -1.83
CA ALA A 199 -5.63 -7.72 -1.39
C ALA A 199 -4.38 -8.43 -0.86
N VAL A 200 -3.24 -8.21 -1.52
CA VAL A 200 -2.01 -8.97 -1.29
C VAL A 200 -1.01 -8.13 -0.53
N ILE A 201 -0.58 -8.65 0.59
CA ILE A 201 0.57 -8.16 1.33
C ILE A 201 1.68 -9.22 1.27
N GLN A 202 2.95 -8.79 1.26
CA GLN A 202 4.10 -9.70 1.22
C GLN A 202 4.05 -10.71 0.03
N ASN A 203 4.24 -10.19 -1.18
CA ASN A 203 4.43 -10.92 -2.47
C ASN A 203 3.34 -11.94 -2.84
N GLU A 204 2.88 -12.81 -1.96
CA GLU A 204 1.92 -13.86 -2.30
C GLU A 204 0.83 -14.08 -1.27
N ILE A 205 0.90 -13.41 -0.11
CA ILE A 205 -0.07 -13.61 0.96
C ILE A 205 -1.27 -12.71 0.73
N ASN A 206 -2.38 -13.30 0.29
CA ASN A 206 -3.65 -12.61 0.19
C ASN A 206 -4.37 -12.65 1.55
N LEU A 207 -4.32 -11.55 2.29
CA LEU A 207 -5.04 -11.41 3.56
C LEU A 207 -6.48 -10.94 3.39
N PHE A 208 -6.75 -10.17 2.35
CA PHE A 208 -8.04 -9.56 2.06
C PHE A 208 -8.61 -10.14 0.75
N PRO A 209 -9.21 -11.35 0.79
CA PRO A 209 -9.57 -12.06 -0.45
C PRO A 209 -10.60 -11.35 -1.34
N ASP A 210 -11.43 -10.50 -0.75
CA ASP A 210 -12.47 -9.75 -1.47
C ASP A 210 -12.05 -8.30 -1.78
N CYS A 211 -10.90 -7.85 -1.28
CA CYS A 211 -10.41 -6.49 -1.47
C CYS A 211 -10.11 -6.18 -2.94
N ARG A 212 -10.58 -5.03 -3.38
CA ARG A 212 -10.36 -4.50 -4.74
C ARG A 212 -10.01 -3.03 -4.67
N MET A 213 -9.00 -2.64 -5.42
CA MET A 213 -8.53 -1.25 -5.47
C MET A 213 -9.44 -0.30 -6.28
N ASN A 214 -10.65 -0.71 -6.67
CA ASN A 214 -11.50 0.07 -7.58
C ASN A 214 -13.01 -0.14 -7.34
N ASP A 215 -13.41 -0.56 -6.15
CA ASP A 215 -14.81 -0.82 -5.80
C ASP A 215 -15.44 0.28 -4.92
N GLY A 216 -14.66 1.30 -4.56
CA GLY A 216 -15.09 2.40 -3.71
C GLY A 216 -15.25 2.02 -2.25
N MET A 217 -14.52 1.01 -1.78
CA MET A 217 -14.56 0.49 -0.41
C MET A 217 -13.14 0.39 0.16
N ILE A 218 -13.06 0.33 1.48
CA ILE A 218 -11.89 -0.12 2.24
C ILE A 218 -12.22 -1.42 2.96
N ASP A 219 -11.26 -2.32 3.06
CA ASP A 219 -11.41 -3.59 3.76
C ASP A 219 -10.81 -3.50 5.15
N ILE A 220 -11.62 -3.77 6.16
CA ILE A 220 -11.23 -3.70 7.57
C ILE A 220 -11.09 -5.12 8.08
N VAL A 221 -9.94 -5.45 8.67
CA VAL A 221 -9.67 -6.75 9.26
C VAL A 221 -9.24 -6.58 10.69
N VAL A 222 -9.95 -7.24 11.59
CA VAL A 222 -9.53 -7.42 12.97
C VAL A 222 -8.93 -8.81 13.13
N ILE A 223 -7.69 -8.85 13.64
CA ILE A 223 -7.02 -10.11 13.98
C ILE A 223 -7.47 -10.47 15.39
N GLU A 224 -8.27 -11.55 15.50
CA GLU A 224 -8.79 -12.03 16.77
C GLU A 224 -7.66 -12.44 17.74
N PRO A 225 -7.92 -12.46 19.06
CA PRO A 225 -6.94 -12.84 20.04
C PRO A 225 -6.40 -14.26 19.78
N ALA A 226 -5.14 -14.34 19.43
CA ALA A 226 -4.48 -15.59 19.12
C ALA A 226 -3.02 -15.55 19.56
N LYS A 227 -2.44 -16.70 19.89
CA LYS A 227 -0.99 -16.82 19.94
C LYS A 227 -0.45 -16.72 18.52
N THR A 228 0.71 -16.14 18.36
CA THR A 228 1.29 -15.90 17.03
C THR A 228 1.39 -17.19 16.20
N VAL A 229 1.66 -18.34 16.82
CA VAL A 229 1.68 -19.64 16.14
C VAL A 229 0.30 -20.04 15.57
N GLU A 230 -0.79 -19.54 16.14
CA GLU A 230 -2.16 -19.84 15.73
C GLU A 230 -2.56 -19.04 14.46
N LEU A 231 -1.77 -18.01 14.09
CA LEU A 231 -1.92 -17.26 12.84
C LEU A 231 -1.30 -17.98 11.62
N LEU A 232 -0.43 -18.98 11.85
CA LEU A 232 0.21 -19.74 10.77
C LEU A 232 -0.80 -20.34 9.78
N PRO A 233 -1.92 -20.96 10.19
CA PRO A 233 -2.91 -21.46 9.25
C PRO A 233 -3.49 -20.38 8.35
N THR A 234 -3.75 -19.18 8.86
CA THR A 234 -4.27 -18.05 8.10
C THR A 234 -3.25 -17.53 7.09
N LEU A 235 -1.97 -17.44 7.46
CA LEU A 235 -0.90 -17.05 6.55
C LEU A 235 -0.71 -18.10 5.43
N ILE A 236 -0.72 -19.40 5.78
CA ILE A 236 -0.66 -20.49 4.80
C ILE A 236 -1.89 -20.47 3.90
N ALA A 237 -3.07 -20.21 4.44
CA ALA A 237 -4.29 -20.05 3.66
C ALA A 237 -4.18 -18.88 2.68
N GLY A 238 -3.60 -17.75 3.09
CA GLY A 238 -3.35 -16.58 2.23
C GLY A 238 -2.49 -16.91 1.01
N VAL A 239 -1.56 -17.85 1.14
CA VAL A 239 -0.72 -18.32 0.02
C VAL A 239 -1.44 -19.36 -0.85
N LEU A 240 -2.08 -20.35 -0.23
CA LEU A 240 -2.66 -21.51 -0.93
C LEU A 240 -4.04 -21.22 -1.53
N ASP A 241 -4.81 -20.36 -0.89
CA ASP A 241 -6.18 -19.99 -1.30
C ASP A 241 -6.32 -18.49 -1.41
N LYS A 242 -5.85 -17.95 -2.53
CA LYS A 242 -5.93 -16.50 -2.81
C LYS A 242 -7.36 -15.97 -2.86
N THR A 243 -8.34 -16.85 -3.07
CA THR A 243 -9.76 -16.45 -3.15
C THR A 243 -10.48 -16.46 -1.81
N GLY A 244 -9.91 -17.06 -0.78
CA GLY A 244 -10.53 -17.23 0.53
C GLY A 244 -11.73 -18.18 0.58
N LYS A 245 -12.11 -18.79 -0.56
CA LYS A 245 -13.34 -19.59 -0.69
C LYS A 245 -13.20 -21.02 -0.18
N ALA A 246 -12.00 -21.59 -0.24
CA ALA A 246 -11.76 -22.98 0.14
C ALA A 246 -11.35 -23.13 1.61
N ILE A 247 -10.47 -22.28 2.10
CA ILE A 247 -9.89 -22.39 3.45
C ILE A 247 -10.39 -21.25 4.36
N GLY A 248 -10.74 -20.11 3.78
CA GLY A 248 -11.08 -18.88 4.52
C GLY A 248 -9.85 -18.22 5.18
N ARG A 249 -10.13 -17.40 6.18
CA ARG A 249 -9.10 -16.71 6.98
C ARG A 249 -9.45 -16.85 8.47
N PRO A 250 -9.12 -18.03 9.06
CA PRO A 250 -9.35 -18.22 10.50
C PRO A 250 -8.64 -17.11 11.30
N GLN A 251 -9.23 -16.73 12.42
CA GLN A 251 -8.85 -15.63 13.31
C GLN A 251 -8.96 -14.21 12.68
N PHE A 252 -9.57 -14.07 11.52
CA PHE A 252 -9.84 -12.76 10.93
C PHE A 252 -11.33 -12.50 10.89
N THR A 253 -11.76 -11.40 11.50
CA THR A 253 -13.09 -10.84 11.32
C THR A 253 -12.98 -9.66 10.34
N MET A 254 -13.76 -9.70 9.25
CA MET A 254 -13.63 -8.79 8.11
C MET A 254 -14.89 -7.99 7.90
N PHE A 255 -14.70 -6.71 7.55
CA PHE A 255 -15.76 -5.77 7.18
C PHE A 255 -15.34 -5.03 5.92
N GLN A 256 -16.32 -4.55 5.15
CA GLN A 256 -16.09 -3.56 4.08
C GLN A 256 -16.90 -2.31 4.38
N ALA A 257 -16.31 -1.14 4.17
CA ALA A 257 -16.95 0.15 4.42
C ALA A 257 -16.40 1.23 3.49
N ARG A 258 -17.10 2.34 3.38
CA ARG A 258 -16.57 3.56 2.76
C ARG A 258 -15.81 4.41 3.76
N GLU A 259 -16.24 4.36 5.00
CA GLU A 259 -15.61 5.04 6.12
C GLU A 259 -15.70 4.20 7.38
N ALA A 260 -14.68 4.32 8.22
CA ALA A 260 -14.65 3.67 9.52
C ALA A 260 -13.98 4.57 10.54
N HIS A 261 -14.49 4.51 11.78
CA HIS A 261 -13.81 5.04 12.96
C HIS A 261 -13.44 3.89 13.88
N VAL A 262 -12.15 3.77 14.18
CA VAL A 262 -11.59 2.67 14.99
C VAL A 262 -11.08 3.24 16.30
N THR A 263 -11.55 2.70 17.40
CA THR A 263 -11.02 2.98 18.75
C THR A 263 -10.50 1.69 19.35
N CYS A 264 -9.31 1.71 19.97
CA CYS A 264 -8.78 0.55 20.70
C CYS A 264 -8.37 0.91 22.13
N SER A 265 -8.64 0.00 23.03
CA SER A 265 -8.28 0.12 24.45
C SER A 265 -7.72 -1.20 25.00
N PRO A 266 -6.47 -1.21 25.53
CA PRO A 266 -5.51 -0.12 25.57
C PRO A 266 -5.03 0.29 24.17
N SER A 267 -4.50 1.53 24.03
CA SER A 267 -3.96 2.04 22.77
C SER A 267 -2.78 1.20 22.28
N MET A 268 -2.66 1.10 20.98
CA MET A 268 -1.60 0.36 20.27
C MET A 268 -0.89 1.27 19.28
N GLY A 269 0.33 0.91 18.86
CA GLY A 269 1.04 1.57 17.77
C GLY A 269 0.25 1.55 16.47
N MET A 270 0.42 2.58 15.65
CA MET A 270 -0.24 2.71 14.35
C MET A 270 0.77 2.86 13.23
N GLN A 271 0.36 2.51 12.02
CA GLN A 271 1.17 2.64 10.80
C GLN A 271 0.31 2.86 9.56
N PHE A 272 0.91 3.35 8.47
CA PHE A 272 0.38 3.31 7.10
C PHE A 272 1.51 3.02 6.11
N ASP A 273 1.27 2.19 5.13
CA ASP A 273 2.22 1.78 4.06
C ASP A 273 3.66 1.52 4.53
N GLY A 274 3.83 1.08 5.78
CA GLY A 274 5.12 0.81 6.35
C GLY A 274 5.75 1.96 7.14
N GLU A 275 5.08 3.07 7.31
CA GLU A 275 5.53 4.21 8.12
C GLU A 275 4.81 4.22 9.47
N LEU A 276 5.59 4.26 10.56
CA LEU A 276 5.03 4.33 11.92
C LEU A 276 4.41 5.69 12.19
N ILE A 277 3.24 5.69 12.80
CA ILE A 277 2.55 6.89 13.27
C ILE A 277 2.86 7.09 14.76
N HIS A 278 3.47 8.22 15.09
CA HIS A 278 3.66 8.64 16.47
C HIS A 278 2.39 9.32 16.99
N SER A 279 1.61 8.59 17.75
CA SER A 279 0.38 9.08 18.38
C SER A 279 0.11 8.33 19.68
N ASN A 280 -0.39 9.05 20.67
CA ASN A 280 -0.90 8.48 21.92
C ASN A 280 -2.42 8.22 21.86
N ALA A 281 -3.07 8.55 20.75
CA ALA A 281 -4.49 8.33 20.55
C ALA A 281 -4.75 6.83 20.31
N GLY A 282 -5.69 6.27 21.08
CA GLY A 282 -6.21 4.91 20.85
C GLY A 282 -7.25 4.88 19.74
N SER A 283 -7.23 5.82 18.78
CA SER A 283 -8.25 5.93 17.72
C SER A 283 -7.69 6.53 16.45
N PHE A 284 -8.27 6.10 15.33
CA PHE A 284 -8.09 6.69 14.01
C PHE A 284 -9.38 6.58 13.20
N SER A 285 -9.51 7.40 12.17
CA SER A 285 -10.54 7.23 11.15
C SER A 285 -9.88 6.82 9.83
N ALA A 286 -10.59 6.06 9.03
CA ALA A 286 -10.18 5.71 7.69
C ALA A 286 -11.34 5.85 6.72
N CYS A 287 -11.05 6.28 5.49
CA CYS A 287 -12.06 6.33 4.43
C CYS A 287 -11.43 6.01 3.06
N VAL A 288 -12.28 5.62 2.11
CA VAL A 288 -11.86 5.48 0.72
C VAL A 288 -11.83 6.85 0.04
N ILE A 289 -10.82 7.08 -0.81
CA ILE A 289 -10.79 8.17 -1.81
C ILE A 289 -11.05 7.51 -3.17
N PRO A 290 -12.31 7.49 -3.64
CA PRO A 290 -12.68 6.67 -4.76
C PRO A 290 -12.14 7.22 -6.09
N GLN A 291 -11.67 6.33 -6.96
CA GLN A 291 -11.29 6.60 -8.36
C GLN A 291 -10.35 7.80 -8.54
N CYS A 292 -9.47 8.03 -7.57
CA CYS A 292 -8.62 9.22 -7.50
C CYS A 292 -7.35 9.14 -8.37
N LEU A 293 -7.02 7.96 -8.89
CA LEU A 293 -5.85 7.72 -9.75
C LEU A 293 -6.25 7.07 -11.07
N ASP A 294 -5.54 7.42 -12.15
CA ASP A 294 -5.62 6.79 -13.46
C ASP A 294 -4.36 5.93 -13.68
N LEU A 295 -4.38 4.65 -13.29
CA LEU A 295 -3.21 3.78 -13.42
C LEU A 295 -3.13 3.16 -14.82
N ILE A 296 -1.97 3.26 -15.45
CA ILE A 296 -1.69 2.57 -16.72
C ILE A 296 -1.58 1.07 -16.48
N ILE A 297 -2.37 0.31 -17.23
CA ILE A 297 -2.46 -1.14 -17.14
C ILE A 297 -2.09 -1.80 -18.47
N ASP A 298 -1.60 -3.03 -18.40
CA ASP A 298 -1.36 -3.89 -19.56
C ASP A 298 -2.39 -5.04 -19.65
N GLY A 299 -2.15 -6.00 -20.54
CA GLY A 299 -3.04 -7.14 -20.72
C GLY A 299 -2.96 -8.21 -19.63
N PHE A 300 -2.01 -8.08 -18.68
CA PHE A 300 -1.81 -9.01 -17.56
C PHE A 300 -2.36 -8.45 -16.25
N SER A 301 -2.68 -7.16 -16.22
CA SER A 301 -3.15 -6.47 -15.01
C SER A 301 -4.35 -7.17 -14.36
N ASN A 302 -4.37 -7.18 -13.04
CA ASN A 302 -5.52 -7.62 -12.24
C ASN A 302 -6.67 -6.60 -12.27
N LEU A 303 -6.41 -5.38 -12.73
CA LEU A 303 -7.39 -4.30 -12.86
C LEU A 303 -8.06 -4.34 -14.24
N THR A 304 -9.32 -3.95 -14.27
CA THR A 304 -10.09 -3.76 -15.51
C THR A 304 -10.34 -2.27 -15.76
N GLU A 305 -10.59 -1.92 -17.04
CA GLU A 305 -10.97 -0.56 -17.42
C GLU A 305 -12.24 -0.07 -16.72
#